data_67f85d70c967bbc0677d74d78e8bb2cb
#
_entry.id   67f85d70c967bbc0677d74d78e8bb2cb
#
_cell.length_a   1.000
_cell.length_b   1.000
_cell.length_c   1.000
_cell.angle_alpha   90.00
_cell.angle_beta   90.00
_cell.angle_gamma   90.00
#
_symmetry.space_group_name_H-M   'P 1'
#
loop_
_entity.id
_entity.type
_entity.pdbx_description
1 polymer ?
#
loop_
_entity_poly.entity_id
_entity_poly.type
_entity_poly.pdbx_seq_one_letter_code
_entity_poly.pdbx_strand_id
1 'polypeptide(L)'
;EVAFRVLDLPLTITGTGAFINEVGKDYPAAAQLRAGDVITAVDGSPVTVVGDLRPLLADKPVGAMVQLAVRRDGTTSDVTVELGRNPDDDSHGYLGVVPSTADEDVDFHFDIELDSGSVIGPSAGLAWTLGVIDRLTPGDLTDGKKVAVTGTIASDGTVGPIGGIGQKVVGAKEAGATLFLYPAATSAKDVKWLKRLAGDDIGLEPVATVEDALKVLDPTGLGAD
;
A
#
# COMPACT_ATOMS: atom_id res chain seq x y z
N GLU A 1 0.55 -9.10 3.17
CA GLU A 1 0.78 -9.09 1.73
C GLU A 1 2.15 -8.50 1.40
N VAL A 2 2.46 -7.24 1.72
CA VAL A 2 3.73 -6.57 1.35
C VAL A 2 4.96 -7.35 1.82
N ALA A 3 4.98 -7.84 3.06
CA ALA A 3 6.08 -8.65 3.59
C ALA A 3 6.32 -9.92 2.75
N PHE A 4 5.26 -10.60 2.33
CA PHE A 4 5.33 -11.81 1.51
C PHE A 4 5.92 -11.53 0.12
N ARG A 5 5.52 -10.41 -0.49
CA ARG A 5 6.06 -9.99 -1.78
C ARG A 5 7.54 -9.63 -1.69
N VAL A 6 7.94 -8.91 -0.64
CA VAL A 6 9.35 -8.55 -0.39
C VAL A 6 10.22 -9.79 -0.20
N LEU A 7 9.68 -10.83 0.43
CA LEU A 7 10.36 -12.10 0.68
C LEU A 7 10.21 -13.15 -0.44
N ASP A 8 9.51 -12.79 -1.53
CA ASP A 8 9.16 -13.72 -2.63
C ASP A 8 8.45 -15.00 -2.11
N LEU A 9 7.63 -14.84 -1.07
CA LEU A 9 6.84 -15.92 -0.51
C LEU A 9 5.51 -16.07 -1.24
N PRO A 10 5.02 -17.29 -1.46
CA PRO A 10 3.76 -17.52 -2.13
C PRO A 10 2.59 -16.96 -1.29
N LEU A 11 1.69 -16.24 -1.95
CA LEU A 11 0.40 -15.85 -1.44
C LEU A 11 -0.62 -15.91 -2.57
N THR A 12 -1.87 -16.18 -2.22
CA THR A 12 -2.98 -16.17 -3.17
C THR A 12 -3.97 -15.09 -2.76
N ILE A 13 -4.22 -14.12 -3.65
CA ILE A 13 -5.25 -13.10 -3.44
C ILE A 13 -6.45 -13.48 -4.29
N THR A 14 -7.60 -13.59 -3.67
CA THR A 14 -8.89 -13.82 -4.34
C THR A 14 -9.86 -12.68 -4.04
N GLY A 15 -10.88 -12.56 -4.88
CA GLY A 15 -11.90 -11.53 -4.73
C GLY A 15 -13.03 -11.74 -5.72
N THR A 16 -13.97 -10.81 -5.72
CA THR A 16 -15.18 -10.88 -6.57
C THR A 16 -15.25 -9.74 -7.59
N GLY A 17 -14.14 -9.06 -7.85
CA GLY A 17 -14.03 -7.96 -8.80
C GLY A 17 -13.22 -6.78 -8.29
N ALA A 18 -13.21 -5.69 -9.04
CA ALA A 18 -12.61 -4.42 -8.64
C ALA A 18 -13.68 -3.47 -8.11
N PHE A 19 -13.66 -3.22 -6.80
CA PHE A 19 -14.54 -2.27 -6.11
C PHE A 19 -14.07 -0.84 -6.35
N ILE A 20 -14.97 0.05 -6.76
CA ILE A 20 -14.68 1.45 -7.00
C ILE A 20 -14.88 2.24 -5.71
N ASN A 21 -13.79 2.72 -5.13
CA ASN A 21 -13.82 3.59 -3.95
C ASN A 21 -14.16 5.04 -4.34
N GLU A 22 -13.62 5.50 -5.48
CA GLU A 22 -13.84 6.85 -5.96
C GLU A 22 -13.77 6.89 -7.49
N VAL A 23 -14.52 7.81 -8.11
CA VAL A 23 -14.45 8.13 -9.54
C VAL A 23 -14.04 9.59 -9.68
N GLY A 24 -12.97 9.83 -10.42
CA GLY A 24 -12.49 11.18 -10.71
C GLY A 24 -13.50 11.93 -11.60
N LYS A 25 -13.96 13.12 -11.14
CA LYS A 25 -15.05 13.88 -11.78
C LYS A 25 -14.71 14.36 -13.19
N ASP A 26 -13.44 14.53 -13.49
CA ASP A 26 -12.93 15.01 -14.78
C ASP A 26 -12.75 13.89 -15.82
N TYR A 27 -13.09 12.65 -15.47
CA TYR A 27 -12.98 11.49 -16.36
C TYR A 27 -14.31 11.10 -16.97
N PRO A 28 -14.33 10.65 -18.24
CA PRO A 28 -15.56 10.22 -18.93
C PRO A 28 -16.32 9.13 -18.17
N ALA A 29 -15.60 8.27 -17.46
CA ALA A 29 -16.18 7.20 -16.64
C ALA A 29 -17.15 7.69 -15.57
N ALA A 30 -17.02 8.94 -15.08
CA ALA A 30 -17.92 9.51 -14.08
C ALA A 30 -19.40 9.63 -14.56
N ALA A 31 -19.64 9.56 -15.88
CA ALA A 31 -21.00 9.56 -16.41
C ALA A 31 -21.71 8.20 -16.22
N GLN A 32 -20.95 7.10 -16.04
CA GLN A 32 -21.48 5.74 -16.01
C GLN A 32 -21.18 5.00 -14.69
N LEU A 33 -20.03 5.31 -14.06
CA LEU A 33 -19.55 4.67 -12.85
C LEU A 33 -19.73 5.57 -11.63
N ARG A 34 -19.84 4.95 -10.46
CA ARG A 34 -19.88 5.62 -9.17
C ARG A 34 -19.15 4.83 -8.09
N ALA A 35 -18.81 5.46 -6.99
CA ALA A 35 -18.33 4.76 -5.80
C ALA A 35 -19.35 3.70 -5.34
N GLY A 36 -18.86 2.54 -4.95
CA GLY A 36 -19.67 1.38 -4.58
C GLY A 36 -19.95 0.40 -5.73
N ASP A 37 -19.61 0.73 -6.98
CA ASP A 37 -19.67 -0.23 -8.08
C ASP A 37 -18.55 -1.27 -7.96
N VAL A 38 -18.78 -2.48 -8.48
CA VAL A 38 -17.78 -3.53 -8.61
C VAL A 38 -17.66 -3.92 -10.07
N ILE A 39 -16.50 -3.69 -10.68
CA ILE A 39 -16.20 -4.15 -12.04
C ILE A 39 -15.87 -5.64 -11.97
N THR A 40 -16.62 -6.46 -12.70
CA THR A 40 -16.46 -7.93 -12.73
C THR A 40 -15.96 -8.45 -14.07
N ALA A 41 -15.97 -7.64 -15.14
CA ALA A 41 -15.33 -7.94 -16.41
C ALA A 41 -15.01 -6.66 -17.20
N VAL A 42 -14.00 -6.75 -18.09
CA VAL A 42 -13.65 -5.75 -19.12
C VAL A 42 -13.65 -6.44 -20.48
N ASP A 43 -14.48 -5.98 -21.42
CA ASP A 43 -14.65 -6.55 -22.76
C ASP A 43 -14.84 -8.08 -22.74
N GLY A 44 -15.60 -8.57 -21.77
CA GLY A 44 -15.88 -9.99 -21.55
C GLY A 44 -14.78 -10.77 -20.82
N SER A 45 -13.59 -10.18 -20.58
CA SER A 45 -12.54 -10.79 -19.79
C SER A 45 -12.82 -10.59 -18.30
N PRO A 46 -12.81 -11.67 -17.48
CA PRO A 46 -13.17 -11.55 -16.06
C PRO A 46 -12.16 -10.70 -15.27
N VAL A 47 -12.70 -9.98 -14.30
CA VAL A 47 -11.97 -9.26 -13.27
C VAL A 47 -12.34 -9.87 -11.93
N THR A 48 -11.40 -10.47 -11.24
CA THR A 48 -11.56 -11.11 -9.93
C THR A 48 -10.89 -10.32 -8.81
N VAL A 49 -9.76 -9.70 -9.13
CA VAL A 49 -9.01 -8.83 -8.21
C VAL A 49 -8.70 -7.49 -8.91
N VAL A 50 -8.38 -6.47 -8.14
CA VAL A 50 -8.03 -5.14 -8.67
C VAL A 50 -6.87 -5.18 -9.67
N GLY A 51 -5.91 -6.10 -9.46
CA GLY A 51 -4.75 -6.29 -10.33
C GLY A 51 -5.08 -6.68 -11.77
N ASP A 52 -6.27 -7.28 -12.00
CA ASP A 52 -6.71 -7.70 -13.35
C ASP A 52 -7.05 -6.50 -14.25
N LEU A 53 -7.40 -5.33 -13.66
CA LEU A 53 -7.81 -4.16 -14.45
C LEU A 53 -6.69 -3.61 -15.34
N ARG A 54 -5.49 -3.46 -14.77
CA ARG A 54 -4.38 -2.81 -15.47
C ARG A 54 -3.97 -3.55 -16.75
N PRO A 55 -3.75 -4.87 -16.75
CA PRO A 55 -3.43 -5.63 -17.97
C PRO A 55 -4.53 -5.54 -19.03
N LEU A 56 -5.82 -5.56 -18.62
CA LEU A 56 -6.95 -5.52 -19.53
C LEU A 56 -7.16 -4.15 -20.20
N LEU A 57 -6.58 -3.10 -19.63
CA LEU A 57 -6.65 -1.72 -20.13
C LEU A 57 -5.35 -1.24 -20.79
N ALA A 58 -4.21 -1.93 -20.57
CA ALA A 58 -2.88 -1.47 -20.92
C ALA A 58 -2.68 -1.15 -22.41
N ASP A 59 -3.29 -1.92 -23.32
CA ASP A 59 -3.13 -1.75 -24.78
C ASP A 59 -4.21 -0.83 -25.38
N LYS A 60 -5.08 -0.25 -24.56
CA LYS A 60 -6.19 0.57 -25.06
C LYS A 60 -5.79 2.05 -25.09
N PRO A 61 -6.00 2.73 -26.24
CA PRO A 61 -5.65 4.15 -26.34
C PRO A 61 -6.64 5.04 -25.57
N VAL A 62 -6.23 6.28 -25.33
CA VAL A 62 -7.13 7.35 -24.85
C VAL A 62 -8.31 7.51 -25.83
N GLY A 63 -9.52 7.64 -25.31
CA GLY A 63 -10.76 7.70 -26.10
C GLY A 63 -11.32 6.35 -26.52
N ALA A 64 -10.66 5.22 -26.22
CA ALA A 64 -11.21 3.90 -26.48
C ALA A 64 -12.48 3.65 -25.67
N MET A 65 -13.48 3.03 -26.34
CA MET A 65 -14.70 2.58 -25.67
C MET A 65 -14.47 1.16 -25.15
N VAL A 66 -14.73 0.94 -23.86
CA VAL A 66 -14.64 -0.38 -23.23
C VAL A 66 -15.98 -0.78 -22.64
N GLN A 67 -16.33 -2.06 -22.78
CA GLN A 67 -17.51 -2.62 -22.14
C GLN A 67 -17.13 -3.18 -20.79
N LEU A 68 -17.77 -2.69 -19.72
CA LEU A 68 -17.58 -3.15 -18.35
C LEU A 68 -18.82 -3.90 -17.89
N ALA A 69 -18.66 -5.10 -17.34
CA ALA A 69 -19.68 -5.71 -16.52
C ALA A 69 -19.56 -5.14 -15.11
N VAL A 70 -20.60 -4.47 -14.65
CA VAL A 70 -20.61 -3.75 -13.36
C VAL A 70 -21.70 -4.33 -12.46
N ARG A 71 -21.30 -4.78 -11.28
CA ARG A 71 -22.23 -5.16 -10.20
C ARG A 71 -22.50 -3.93 -9.34
N ARG A 72 -23.77 -3.53 -9.30
CA ARG A 72 -24.28 -2.38 -8.55
C ARG A 72 -25.52 -2.80 -7.77
N ASP A 73 -25.55 -2.57 -6.47
CA ASP A 73 -26.68 -2.93 -5.60
C ASP A 73 -27.15 -4.40 -5.78
N GLY A 74 -26.18 -5.32 -5.96
CA GLY A 74 -26.42 -6.75 -6.16
C GLY A 74 -26.84 -7.16 -7.59
N THR A 75 -27.01 -6.20 -8.51
CA THR A 75 -27.36 -6.48 -9.91
C THR A 75 -26.16 -6.21 -10.82
N THR A 76 -25.86 -7.14 -11.71
CA THR A 76 -24.83 -6.95 -12.75
C THR A 76 -25.45 -6.43 -14.04
N SER A 77 -24.84 -5.38 -14.61
CA SER A 77 -25.25 -4.81 -15.90
C SER A 77 -24.00 -4.40 -16.68
N ASP A 78 -24.13 -4.38 -18.00
CA ASP A 78 -23.09 -3.90 -18.89
C ASP A 78 -23.20 -2.39 -19.06
N VAL A 79 -22.07 -1.70 -18.91
CA VAL A 79 -21.94 -0.27 -19.20
C VAL A 79 -20.78 -0.05 -20.16
N THR A 80 -20.93 0.88 -21.08
CA THR A 80 -19.85 1.26 -22.00
C THR A 80 -19.25 2.57 -21.51
N VAL A 81 -17.92 2.58 -21.35
CA VAL A 81 -17.17 3.70 -20.79
C VAL A 81 -16.07 4.12 -21.76
N GLU A 82 -15.92 5.42 -21.97
CA GLU A 82 -14.78 5.99 -22.69
C GLU A 82 -13.59 6.13 -21.74
N LEU A 83 -12.39 5.69 -22.17
CA LEU A 83 -11.16 5.87 -21.41
C LEU A 83 -10.65 7.30 -21.56
N GLY A 84 -10.38 7.94 -20.44
CA GLY A 84 -9.77 9.26 -20.38
C GLY A 84 -8.25 9.21 -20.50
N ARG A 85 -7.61 10.35 -20.27
CA ARG A 85 -6.16 10.52 -20.24
C ARG A 85 -5.63 10.29 -18.83
N ASN A 86 -4.54 9.52 -18.70
CA ASN A 86 -3.81 9.44 -17.43
C ASN A 86 -2.94 10.70 -17.30
N PRO A 87 -3.01 11.44 -16.18
CA PRO A 87 -2.20 12.64 -15.97
C PRO A 87 -0.68 12.37 -15.92
N ASP A 88 -0.28 11.15 -15.54
CA ASP A 88 1.11 10.75 -15.38
C ASP A 88 1.68 10.00 -16.61
N ASP A 89 0.81 9.52 -17.50
CA ASP A 89 1.20 8.74 -18.68
C ASP A 89 0.15 8.86 -19.79
N ASP A 90 0.47 9.60 -20.85
CA ASP A 90 -0.41 9.80 -22.00
C ASP A 90 -0.48 8.61 -22.99
N SER A 91 0.32 7.57 -22.79
CA SER A 91 0.45 6.46 -23.73
C SER A 91 -0.76 5.51 -23.73
N HIS A 92 -1.51 5.48 -22.64
CA HIS A 92 -2.61 4.53 -22.44
C HIS A 92 -3.89 5.23 -21.96
N GLY A 93 -5.03 4.61 -22.30
CA GLY A 93 -6.32 5.02 -21.77
C GLY A 93 -6.44 4.73 -20.27
N TYR A 94 -7.10 5.62 -19.56
CA TYR A 94 -7.25 5.57 -18.12
C TYR A 94 -8.72 5.64 -17.71
N LEU A 95 -9.14 4.77 -16.80
CA LEU A 95 -10.53 4.73 -16.35
C LEU A 95 -10.87 5.87 -15.39
N GLY A 96 -9.88 6.42 -14.69
CA GLY A 96 -10.08 7.54 -13.76
C GLY A 96 -10.78 7.16 -12.46
N VAL A 97 -10.56 5.94 -11.98
CA VAL A 97 -11.14 5.43 -10.73
C VAL A 97 -10.04 5.09 -9.73
N VAL A 98 -10.41 5.08 -8.44
CA VAL A 98 -9.58 4.55 -7.35
C VAL A 98 -10.17 3.18 -6.95
N PRO A 99 -9.61 2.07 -7.46
CA PRO A 99 -10.15 0.75 -7.20
C PRO A 99 -9.45 0.05 -6.03
N SER A 100 -10.13 -0.96 -5.46
CA SER A 100 -9.58 -1.99 -4.57
C SER A 100 -10.20 -3.35 -4.94
N THR A 101 -9.65 -4.45 -4.43
CA THR A 101 -10.30 -5.77 -4.61
C THR A 101 -11.59 -5.81 -3.80
N ALA A 102 -12.68 -6.28 -4.44
CA ALA A 102 -13.95 -6.53 -3.77
C ALA A 102 -13.89 -7.88 -3.06
N ASP A 103 -14.40 -7.94 -1.83
CA ASP A 103 -14.44 -9.18 -1.01
C ASP A 103 -13.07 -9.89 -1.02
N GLU A 104 -12.00 -9.10 -0.78
CA GLU A 104 -10.62 -9.58 -0.80
C GLU A 104 -10.40 -10.64 0.27
N ASP A 105 -9.85 -11.79 -0.13
CA ASP A 105 -9.34 -12.82 0.75
C ASP A 105 -7.90 -13.16 0.38
N VAL A 106 -7.03 -13.23 1.38
CA VAL A 106 -5.59 -13.46 1.21
C VAL A 106 -5.19 -14.75 1.91
N ASP A 107 -4.87 -15.78 1.13
CA ASP A 107 -4.33 -17.04 1.62
C ASP A 107 -2.79 -16.96 1.63
N PHE A 108 -2.22 -16.99 2.81
CA PHE A 108 -0.77 -17.02 3.04
C PHE A 108 -0.20 -18.43 3.05
N HIS A 109 -1.01 -19.47 2.83
CA HIS A 109 -0.65 -20.89 2.88
C HIS A 109 -0.13 -21.38 4.25
N PHE A 110 -0.20 -20.55 5.30
CA PHE A 110 0.01 -20.88 6.70
C PHE A 110 -0.67 -19.86 7.62
N ASP A 111 -0.94 -20.26 8.85
CA ASP A 111 -1.63 -19.39 9.82
C ASP A 111 -0.72 -18.26 10.27
N ILE A 112 -1.21 -17.03 10.14
CA ILE A 112 -0.56 -15.82 10.65
C ILE A 112 -1.49 -15.18 11.67
N GLU A 113 -1.05 -15.12 12.91
CA GLU A 113 -1.73 -14.36 13.96
C GLU A 113 -0.94 -13.10 14.31
N LEU A 114 -1.55 -11.95 14.13
CA LEU A 114 -0.97 -10.66 14.48
C LEU A 114 -1.76 -10.05 15.65
N ASP A 115 -1.17 -10.09 16.84
CA ASP A 115 -1.74 -9.37 17.99
C ASP A 115 -1.34 -7.89 17.92
N SER A 116 -2.28 -7.05 17.53
CA SER A 116 -2.08 -5.60 17.49
C SER A 116 -2.16 -4.92 18.87
N GLY A 117 -2.60 -5.64 19.89
CA GLY A 117 -2.82 -5.08 21.22
C GLY A 117 -3.71 -3.84 21.19
N SER A 118 -3.19 -2.72 21.71
CA SER A 118 -3.87 -1.42 21.71
C SER A 118 -3.50 -0.53 20.52
N VAL A 119 -2.71 -1.01 19.57
CA VAL A 119 -2.28 -0.23 18.40
C VAL A 119 -3.44 -0.13 17.41
N ILE A 120 -3.93 1.10 17.20
CA ILE A 120 -5.05 1.40 16.31
C ILE A 120 -4.57 2.34 15.20
N GLY A 121 -5.01 2.07 13.97
CA GLY A 121 -4.83 2.93 12.80
C GLY A 121 -3.67 2.53 11.89
N PRO A 122 -3.69 3.06 10.66
CA PRO A 122 -2.81 2.61 9.58
C PRO A 122 -1.33 3.00 9.76
N SER A 123 -1.01 3.91 10.68
CA SER A 123 0.36 4.44 10.88
C SER A 123 1.35 3.43 11.44
N ALA A 124 0.90 2.24 11.82
CA ALA A 124 1.74 1.12 12.25
C ALA A 124 2.03 0.13 11.09
N GLY A 125 1.51 0.37 9.89
CA GLY A 125 1.63 -0.55 8.76
C GLY A 125 3.07 -0.94 8.44
N LEU A 126 3.99 0.03 8.38
CA LEU A 126 5.41 -0.26 8.18
C LEU A 126 5.99 -1.12 9.30
N ALA A 127 5.65 -0.83 10.57
CA ALA A 127 6.15 -1.60 11.71
C ALA A 127 5.67 -3.05 11.67
N TRP A 128 4.40 -3.28 11.33
CA TRP A 128 3.84 -4.62 11.15
C TRP A 128 4.50 -5.37 10.00
N THR A 129 4.71 -4.69 8.87
CA THR A 129 5.37 -5.30 7.70
C THR A 129 6.78 -5.75 8.05
N LEU A 130 7.59 -4.88 8.68
CA LEU A 130 8.95 -5.23 9.10
C LEU A 130 8.96 -6.32 10.18
N GLY A 131 8.02 -6.30 11.13
CA GLY A 131 7.90 -7.35 12.14
C GLY A 131 7.54 -8.72 11.56
N VAL A 132 6.72 -8.77 10.49
CA VAL A 132 6.44 -10.02 9.77
C VAL A 132 7.67 -10.48 9.01
N ILE A 133 8.41 -9.58 8.35
CA ILE A 133 9.66 -9.91 7.67
C ILE A 133 10.66 -10.50 8.66
N ASP A 134 10.90 -9.84 9.78
CA ASP A 134 11.80 -10.30 10.84
C ASP A 134 11.46 -11.72 11.35
N ARG A 135 10.16 -12.00 11.51
CA ARG A 135 9.70 -13.34 11.95
C ARG A 135 9.84 -14.44 10.90
N LEU A 136 9.82 -14.07 9.63
CA LEU A 136 9.88 -15.01 8.50
C LEU A 136 11.30 -15.19 7.93
N THR A 137 12.26 -14.38 8.38
CA THR A 137 13.65 -14.46 7.97
C THR A 137 14.54 -14.96 9.12
N PRO A 138 15.63 -15.66 8.84
CA PRO A 138 16.61 -16.02 9.86
C PRO A 138 17.31 -14.78 10.45
N GLY A 139 17.62 -14.81 11.74
CA GLY A 139 18.36 -13.75 12.41
C GLY A 139 17.47 -12.74 13.11
N ASP A 140 17.99 -11.53 13.34
CA ASP A 140 17.35 -10.39 13.96
C ASP A 140 17.56 -9.18 13.05
N LEU A 141 16.49 -8.73 12.40
CA LEU A 141 16.50 -7.60 11.46
C LEU A 141 17.06 -6.30 12.09
N THR A 142 16.97 -6.15 13.40
CA THR A 142 17.44 -4.97 14.12
C THR A 142 18.85 -5.11 14.69
N ASP A 143 19.48 -6.27 14.61
CA ASP A 143 20.78 -6.59 15.22
C ASP A 143 20.79 -6.26 16.72
N GLY A 144 19.71 -6.63 17.43
CA GLY A 144 19.52 -6.36 18.85
C GLY A 144 19.28 -4.89 19.20
N LYS A 145 19.19 -3.97 18.24
CA LYS A 145 18.90 -2.56 18.48
C LYS A 145 17.41 -2.34 18.73
N LYS A 146 17.10 -1.40 19.58
CA LYS A 146 15.74 -0.96 19.81
C LYS A 146 15.35 0.08 18.76
N VAL A 147 14.59 -0.35 17.76
CA VAL A 147 14.14 0.48 16.64
C VAL A 147 12.68 0.84 16.81
N ALA A 148 12.36 2.11 16.66
CA ALA A 148 10.98 2.58 16.56
C ALA A 148 10.66 2.90 15.10
N VAL A 149 9.45 2.52 14.66
CA VAL A 149 9.03 2.63 13.26
C VAL A 149 7.63 3.23 13.18
N THR A 150 7.42 4.12 12.22
CA THR A 150 6.08 4.60 11.88
C THR A 150 5.94 4.88 10.39
N GLY A 151 4.77 4.61 9.85
CA GLY A 151 4.43 4.81 8.44
C GLY A 151 3.16 4.04 8.10
N THR A 152 2.31 4.59 7.23
CA THR A 152 1.33 3.77 6.54
C THR A 152 2.07 2.94 5.48
N ILE A 153 1.47 1.86 5.03
CA ILE A 153 2.03 1.02 3.96
C ILE A 153 1.00 0.83 2.87
N ALA A 154 1.37 1.13 1.64
CA ALA A 154 0.57 0.82 0.47
C ALA A 154 0.88 -0.59 -0.05
N SER A 155 -0.01 -1.14 -0.86
CA SER A 155 0.15 -2.50 -1.41
C SER A 155 1.39 -2.66 -2.30
N ASP A 156 1.94 -1.58 -2.85
CA ASP A 156 3.20 -1.57 -3.62
C ASP A 156 4.47 -1.45 -2.76
N GLY A 157 4.34 -1.37 -1.43
CA GLY A 157 5.46 -1.21 -0.50
C GLY A 157 5.84 0.25 -0.21
N THR A 158 5.12 1.23 -0.79
CA THR A 158 5.35 2.66 -0.52
C THR A 158 4.96 3.02 0.92
N VAL A 159 5.84 3.76 1.60
CA VAL A 159 5.62 4.28 2.96
C VAL A 159 4.91 5.62 2.90
N GLY A 160 3.69 5.66 3.38
CA GLY A 160 2.85 6.85 3.35
C GLY A 160 2.89 7.69 4.64
N PRO A 161 2.28 8.90 4.58
CA PRO A 161 2.31 9.87 5.65
C PRO A 161 1.54 9.43 6.90
N ILE A 162 1.88 10.05 8.02
CA ILE A 162 1.24 9.79 9.32
C ILE A 162 0.95 11.11 10.05
N GLY A 163 0.04 11.06 11.02
CA GLY A 163 -0.16 12.15 11.97
C GLY A 163 0.68 12.00 13.23
N GLY A 164 0.92 13.11 13.94
CA GLY A 164 1.50 13.10 15.26
C GLY A 164 2.96 12.64 15.35
N ILE A 165 3.78 12.90 14.34
CA ILE A 165 5.16 12.40 14.28
C ILE A 165 6.02 12.85 15.47
N GLY A 166 5.79 14.07 15.99
CA GLY A 166 6.52 14.57 17.15
C GLY A 166 6.23 13.79 18.42
N GLN A 167 4.97 13.44 18.67
CA GLN A 167 4.61 12.60 19.83
C GLN A 167 5.22 11.19 19.70
N LYS A 168 5.28 10.67 18.50
CA LYS A 168 5.84 9.34 18.24
C LYS A 168 7.35 9.27 18.53
N VAL A 169 8.13 10.27 18.11
CA VAL A 169 9.58 10.29 18.42
C VAL A 169 9.85 10.48 19.91
N VAL A 170 9.01 11.27 20.61
CA VAL A 170 9.14 11.40 22.07
C VAL A 170 8.88 10.06 22.73
N GLY A 171 7.78 9.38 22.41
CA GLY A 171 7.48 8.06 22.92
C GLY A 171 8.55 7.01 22.57
N ALA A 172 9.15 7.09 21.38
CA ALA A 172 10.26 6.22 20.98
C ALA A 172 11.49 6.41 21.88
N LYS A 173 11.87 7.69 22.17
CA LYS A 173 12.94 8.00 23.10
C LYS A 173 12.67 7.50 24.52
N GLU A 174 11.46 7.75 25.05
CA GLU A 174 11.04 7.27 26.36
C GLU A 174 11.07 5.75 26.46
N ALA A 175 10.76 5.06 25.36
CA ALA A 175 10.90 3.62 25.24
C ALA A 175 12.34 3.15 25.09
N GLY A 176 13.32 4.05 24.94
CA GLY A 176 14.75 3.74 24.80
C GLY A 176 15.13 3.28 23.38
N ALA A 177 14.37 3.66 22.35
CA ALA A 177 14.77 3.40 20.97
C ALA A 177 15.99 4.23 20.58
N THR A 178 16.92 3.62 19.84
CA THR A 178 18.15 4.27 19.35
C THR A 178 18.04 4.72 17.91
N LEU A 179 17.02 4.23 17.18
CA LEU A 179 16.72 4.57 15.80
C LEU A 179 15.21 4.77 15.61
N PHE A 180 14.84 5.77 14.80
CA PHE A 180 13.45 6.06 14.45
C PHE A 180 13.30 6.15 12.92
N LEU A 181 12.59 5.18 12.34
CA LEU A 181 12.22 5.19 10.92
C LEU A 181 10.89 5.93 10.73
N TYR A 182 10.88 6.86 9.78
CA TYR A 182 9.72 7.70 9.52
C TYR A 182 9.51 7.94 7.99
N PRO A 183 8.29 8.28 7.54
CA PRO A 183 8.01 8.47 6.12
C PRO A 183 8.87 9.57 5.48
N ALA A 184 9.53 9.29 4.37
CA ALA A 184 10.34 10.26 3.63
C ALA A 184 9.51 11.46 3.11
N ALA A 185 8.20 11.25 2.87
CA ALA A 185 7.25 12.29 2.48
C ALA A 185 6.88 13.27 3.62
N THR A 186 7.49 13.14 4.82
CA THR A 186 7.28 14.06 5.95
C THR A 186 7.69 15.47 5.57
N SER A 187 6.84 16.47 5.88
CA SER A 187 7.10 17.86 5.51
C SER A 187 8.42 18.39 6.10
N ALA A 188 9.09 19.29 5.38
CA ALA A 188 10.34 19.90 5.87
C ALA A 188 10.17 20.61 7.22
N LYS A 189 8.97 21.15 7.50
CA LYS A 189 8.62 21.75 8.80
C LYS A 189 8.63 20.70 9.91
N ASP A 190 8.00 19.57 9.65
CA ASP A 190 7.89 18.49 10.63
C ASP A 190 9.22 17.77 10.82
N VAL A 191 10.02 17.61 9.78
CA VAL A 191 11.41 17.09 9.88
C VAL A 191 12.27 17.99 10.77
N LYS A 192 12.16 19.33 10.63
CA LYS A 192 12.89 20.27 11.49
C LYS A 192 12.45 20.17 12.94
N TRP A 193 11.17 19.96 13.18
CA TRP A 193 10.62 19.74 14.52
C TRP A 193 11.05 18.39 15.09
N LEU A 194 10.97 17.34 14.28
CA LEU A 194 11.42 16.00 14.63
C LEU A 194 12.89 15.98 15.08
N LYS A 195 13.80 16.60 14.30
CA LYS A 195 15.22 16.71 14.64
C LYS A 195 15.46 17.43 15.99
N ARG A 196 14.65 18.43 16.29
CA ARG A 196 14.75 19.15 17.57
C ARG A 196 14.32 18.28 18.75
N LEU A 197 13.26 17.46 18.58
CA LEU A 197 12.77 16.56 19.64
C LEU A 197 13.67 15.35 19.82
N ALA A 198 14.24 14.84 18.73
CA ALA A 198 15.18 13.72 18.74
C ALA A 198 16.46 14.09 19.52
N GLY A 199 17.02 15.28 19.28
CA GLY A 199 18.35 15.64 19.79
C GLY A 199 19.40 14.67 19.25
N ASP A 200 20.38 14.36 20.10
CA ASP A 200 21.45 13.40 19.80
C ASP A 200 21.14 11.99 20.36
N ASP A 201 19.96 11.79 20.97
CA ASP A 201 19.63 10.56 21.69
C ASP A 201 19.10 9.45 20.78
N ILE A 202 18.51 9.79 19.62
CA ILE A 202 17.91 8.84 18.70
C ILE A 202 18.22 9.21 17.24
N GLY A 203 18.73 8.25 16.48
CA GLY A 203 18.93 8.39 15.04
C GLY A 203 17.59 8.54 14.30
N LEU A 204 17.58 9.33 13.23
CA LEU A 204 16.38 9.61 12.43
C LEU A 204 16.64 9.24 10.98
N GLU A 205 15.90 8.26 10.46
CA GLU A 205 16.05 7.81 9.08
C GLU A 205 14.73 7.90 8.32
N PRO A 206 14.66 8.72 7.25
CA PRO A 206 13.52 8.79 6.37
C PRO A 206 13.51 7.60 5.42
N VAL A 207 12.35 6.95 5.27
CA VAL A 207 12.16 5.81 4.36
C VAL A 207 10.97 6.06 3.44
N ALA A 208 11.15 5.81 2.14
CA ALA A 208 10.11 5.96 1.14
C ALA A 208 9.40 4.62 0.85
N THR A 209 10.11 3.51 1.02
CA THR A 209 9.59 2.16 0.79
C THR A 209 10.01 1.19 1.90
N VAL A 210 9.43 -0.01 1.89
CA VAL A 210 9.85 -1.11 2.79
C VAL A 210 11.30 -1.49 2.52
N GLU A 211 11.70 -1.54 1.25
CA GLU A 211 13.07 -1.87 0.84
C GLU A 211 14.08 -0.85 1.37
N ASP A 212 13.72 0.44 1.44
CA ASP A 212 14.58 1.45 2.06
C ASP A 212 14.74 1.20 3.56
N ALA A 213 13.65 0.84 4.25
CA ALA A 213 13.70 0.49 5.67
C ALA A 213 14.59 -0.74 5.91
N LEU A 214 14.49 -1.76 5.06
CA LEU A 214 15.34 -2.97 5.14
C LEU A 214 16.82 -2.64 4.93
N LYS A 215 17.18 -1.80 3.95
CA LYS A 215 18.58 -1.35 3.75
C LYS A 215 19.15 -0.64 4.98
N VAL A 216 18.32 0.07 5.73
CA VAL A 216 18.74 0.75 6.96
C VAL A 216 18.96 -0.23 8.10
N LEU A 217 18.08 -1.24 8.22
CA LEU A 217 18.10 -2.21 9.30
C LEU A 217 19.13 -3.32 9.07
N ASP A 218 19.13 -3.87 7.87
CA ASP A 218 20.03 -4.94 7.43
C ASP A 218 20.76 -4.54 6.13
N PRO A 219 21.85 -3.80 6.21
CA PRO A 219 22.61 -3.38 5.04
C PRO A 219 23.34 -4.54 4.33
N THR A 220 23.42 -5.72 4.93
CA THR A 220 24.08 -6.90 4.35
C THR A 220 23.14 -7.73 3.47
N GLY A 221 21.84 -7.52 3.60
CA GLY A 221 20.77 -8.21 2.88
C GLY A 221 20.18 -9.37 3.66
N LEU A 222 18.87 -9.60 3.44
CA LEU A 222 18.10 -10.63 4.12
C LEU A 222 18.71 -12.02 3.91
N GLY A 223 19.31 -12.57 4.97
CA GLY A 223 19.80 -13.96 4.98
C GLY A 223 21.20 -14.18 4.40
N ALA A 224 22.07 -13.18 4.42
CA ALA A 224 23.48 -13.38 4.12
C ALA A 224 24.21 -14.05 5.31
N ASP A 225 23.93 -15.34 5.56
CA ASP A 225 24.75 -16.30 6.31
C ASP A 225 24.58 -17.70 5.68
#